data_83fd340ea1edebef94646f42cc5e473b
#
_entry.id   83fd340ea1edebef94646f42cc5e473b
#
_cell.length_a   1.000
_cell.length_b   1.000
_cell.length_c   1.000
_cell.angle_alpha   90.00
_cell.angle_beta   90.00
_cell.angle_gamma   90.00
#
_symmetry.space_group_name_H-M   'P 1'
#
loop_
_entity.id
_entity.type
_entity.pdbx_description
1 polymer ?
#
loop_
_entity_poly.entity_id
_entity_poly.type
_entity_poly.pdbx_seq_one_letter_code
_entity_poly.pdbx_strand_id
1 'polypeptide(L)'
;QFDILERMGSQAVIREEIERLLENITTLAEAASLATSAALTDELVSHGELMSTLLFVEVLRERNVDSLWFDVRKVLRTSDRFGRAEPDITAIAELTTQQLAPRLAEGIVITQGFIGSEAKGRTTTLGRGGSDYTAALLGEALKASRVDIWTDVPGIYTTDPRVVPAAKRIDVIAFE
;
A
#
# COMPACT_ATOMS: atom_id res chain seq x y z
N GLN A 1 2.66 7.80 -15.66
CA GLN A 1 1.58 6.79 -15.65
C GLN A 1 1.10 6.52 -17.08
N PHE A 2 0.70 7.52 -17.85
CA PHE A 2 0.21 7.35 -19.23
C PHE A 2 1.25 6.78 -20.18
N ASP A 3 2.52 7.15 -20.07
CA ASP A 3 3.61 6.56 -20.87
C ASP A 3 3.73 5.04 -20.64
N ILE A 4 3.46 4.58 -19.43
CA ILE A 4 3.43 3.16 -19.08
C ILE A 4 2.22 2.51 -19.77
N LEU A 5 1.03 3.09 -19.64
CA LEU A 5 -0.20 2.59 -20.25
C LEU A 5 -0.11 2.51 -21.77
N GLU A 6 0.50 3.51 -22.41
CA GLU A 6 0.71 3.51 -23.88
C GLU A 6 1.63 2.39 -24.35
N ARG A 7 2.67 2.07 -23.56
CA ARG A 7 3.59 0.95 -23.85
C ARG A 7 2.98 -0.43 -23.65
N MET A 8 1.96 -0.51 -22.81
CA MET A 8 1.28 -1.75 -22.45
C MET A 8 0.14 -2.10 -23.42
N GLY A 9 -0.20 -1.26 -24.38
CA GLY A 9 -1.34 -1.50 -25.27
C GLY A 9 -2.68 -1.59 -24.55
N SER A 10 -2.74 -1.04 -23.37
CA SER A 10 -3.70 -1.38 -22.35
C SER A 10 -5.08 -0.74 -22.49
N GLN A 11 -5.93 -1.41 -21.89
CA GLN A 11 -7.36 -1.48 -21.76
C GLN A 11 -7.99 -0.15 -21.32
N ALA A 12 -9.07 0.23 -21.98
CA ALA A 12 -9.83 1.45 -21.70
C ALA A 12 -10.22 1.59 -20.21
N VAL A 13 -10.54 0.49 -19.55
CA VAL A 13 -11.01 0.47 -18.15
C VAL A 13 -9.97 0.99 -17.14
N ILE A 14 -8.71 0.55 -17.24
CA ILE A 14 -7.64 1.03 -16.37
C ILE A 14 -7.30 2.48 -16.65
N ARG A 15 -7.36 2.90 -17.91
CA ARG A 15 -7.16 4.29 -18.28
C ARG A 15 -8.19 5.20 -17.63
N GLU A 16 -9.46 4.87 -17.73
CA GLU A 16 -10.56 5.63 -17.12
C GLU A 16 -10.39 5.76 -15.60
N GLU A 17 -10.02 4.67 -14.93
CA GLU A 17 -9.81 4.70 -13.48
C GLU A 17 -8.60 5.58 -13.08
N ILE A 18 -7.51 5.54 -13.83
CA ILE A 18 -6.35 6.41 -13.61
C ILE A 18 -6.70 7.88 -13.90
N GLU A 19 -7.44 8.15 -14.96
CA GLU A 19 -7.92 9.50 -15.29
C GLU A 19 -8.78 10.04 -14.14
N ARG A 20 -9.71 9.25 -13.63
CA ARG A 20 -10.54 9.60 -12.47
C ARG A 20 -9.70 9.91 -11.22
N LEU A 21 -8.67 9.12 -10.95
CA LEU A 21 -7.77 9.36 -9.82
C LEU A 21 -6.95 10.65 -10.00
N LEU A 22 -6.53 10.96 -11.23
CA LEU A 22 -5.82 12.21 -11.54
C LEU A 22 -6.73 13.45 -11.42
N GLU A 23 -7.98 13.35 -11.85
CA GLU A 23 -8.98 14.40 -11.66
C GLU A 23 -9.22 14.66 -10.16
N ASN A 24 -9.32 13.60 -9.36
CA ASN A 24 -9.43 13.73 -7.91
C ASN A 24 -8.20 14.43 -7.30
N ILE A 25 -6.99 14.08 -7.74
CA ILE A 25 -5.75 14.77 -7.31
C ILE A 25 -5.83 16.26 -7.60
N THR A 26 -6.29 16.64 -8.80
CA THR A 26 -6.44 18.05 -9.18
C THR A 26 -7.40 18.77 -8.25
N THR A 27 -8.57 18.21 -8.01
CA THR A 27 -9.58 18.77 -7.10
C THR A 27 -9.05 18.88 -5.67
N LEU A 28 -8.35 17.86 -5.17
CA LEU A 28 -7.75 17.87 -3.84
C LEU A 28 -6.62 18.89 -3.73
N ALA A 29 -5.80 19.05 -4.77
CA ALA A 29 -4.74 20.05 -4.81
C ALA A 29 -5.29 21.49 -4.81
N GLU A 30 -6.37 21.73 -5.53
CA GLU A 30 -7.08 23.00 -5.48
C GLU A 30 -7.65 23.29 -4.07
N ALA A 31 -8.27 22.30 -3.45
CA ALA A 31 -8.76 22.43 -2.08
C ALA A 31 -7.61 22.68 -1.08
N ALA A 32 -6.47 22.01 -1.25
CA ALA A 32 -5.29 22.19 -0.41
C ALA A 32 -4.64 23.56 -0.57
N SER A 33 -4.82 24.22 -1.72
CA SER A 33 -4.33 25.59 -1.94
C SER A 33 -5.10 26.62 -1.08
N LEU A 34 -6.33 26.31 -0.71
CA LEU A 34 -7.19 27.17 0.11
C LEU A 34 -7.04 26.87 1.61
N ALA A 35 -6.93 25.60 1.98
CA ALA A 35 -6.74 25.16 3.36
C ALA A 35 -6.09 23.77 3.40
N THR A 36 -4.92 23.67 4.00
CA THR A 36 -4.23 22.40 4.23
C THR A 36 -4.68 21.74 5.52
N SER A 37 -4.92 20.43 5.47
CA SER A 37 -5.10 19.61 6.65
C SER A 37 -4.36 18.28 6.50
N ALA A 38 -3.98 17.65 7.61
CA ALA A 38 -3.31 16.34 7.57
C ALA A 38 -4.18 15.29 6.88
N ALA A 39 -5.50 15.32 7.06
CA ALA A 39 -6.44 14.44 6.39
C ALA A 39 -6.44 14.62 4.86
N LEU A 40 -6.37 15.86 4.39
CA LEU A 40 -6.31 16.16 2.97
C LEU A 40 -4.97 15.71 2.37
N THR A 41 -3.88 15.86 3.13
CA THR A 41 -2.56 15.35 2.73
C THR A 41 -2.56 13.83 2.60
N ASP A 42 -3.12 13.11 3.57
CA ASP A 42 -3.23 11.65 3.53
C ASP A 42 -4.04 11.18 2.32
N GLU A 43 -5.18 11.81 2.05
CA GLU A 43 -5.99 11.52 0.87
C GLU A 43 -5.19 11.76 -0.42
N LEU A 44 -4.53 12.89 -0.55
CA LEU A 44 -3.76 13.24 -1.74
C LEU A 44 -2.63 12.25 -2.01
N VAL A 45 -1.80 11.93 -1.01
CA VAL A 45 -0.66 11.03 -1.19
C VAL A 45 -1.08 9.58 -1.44
N SER A 46 -2.26 9.17 -0.95
CA SER A 46 -2.80 7.83 -1.16
C SER A 46 -3.03 7.48 -2.64
N HIS A 47 -3.28 8.47 -3.48
CA HIS A 47 -3.53 8.27 -4.91
C HIS A 47 -2.32 7.66 -5.63
N GLY A 48 -1.09 7.95 -5.18
CA GLY A 48 0.11 7.31 -5.71
C GLY A 48 0.09 5.79 -5.54
N GLU A 49 -0.29 5.32 -4.34
CA GLU A 49 -0.40 3.90 -4.03
C GLU A 49 -1.54 3.22 -4.82
N LEU A 50 -2.69 3.90 -4.92
CA LEU A 50 -3.82 3.39 -5.69
C LEU A 50 -3.47 3.21 -7.16
N MET A 51 -2.89 4.23 -7.79
CA MET A 51 -2.52 4.18 -9.21
C MET A 51 -1.41 3.17 -9.50
N SER A 52 -0.37 3.09 -8.66
CA SER A 52 0.74 2.15 -8.86
C SER A 52 0.29 0.70 -8.80
N THR A 53 -0.60 0.37 -7.86
CA THR A 53 -1.12 -0.99 -7.70
C THR A 53 -2.11 -1.38 -8.80
N LEU A 54 -2.91 -0.45 -9.30
CA LEU A 54 -3.75 -0.67 -10.49
C LEU A 54 -2.91 -0.99 -11.72
N LEU A 55 -1.87 -0.21 -11.98
CA LEU A 55 -0.92 -0.47 -13.07
C LEU A 55 -0.24 -1.83 -12.92
N PHE A 56 0.16 -2.18 -11.70
CA PHE A 56 0.84 -3.44 -11.45
C PHE A 56 -0.06 -4.65 -11.73
N VAL A 57 -1.33 -4.59 -11.34
CA VAL A 57 -2.30 -5.63 -11.71
C VAL A 57 -2.39 -5.79 -13.23
N GLU A 58 -2.43 -4.70 -13.97
CA GLU A 58 -2.51 -4.76 -15.43
C GLU A 58 -1.24 -5.37 -16.06
N VAL A 59 -0.06 -5.00 -15.54
CA VAL A 59 1.21 -5.63 -15.93
C VAL A 59 1.19 -7.15 -15.72
N LEU A 60 0.63 -7.62 -14.62
CA LEU A 60 0.51 -9.05 -14.35
C LEU A 60 -0.45 -9.73 -15.32
N ARG A 61 -1.60 -9.12 -15.60
CA ARG A 61 -2.60 -9.62 -16.55
C ARG A 61 -2.04 -9.75 -17.96
N GLU A 62 -1.29 -8.76 -18.43
CA GLU A 62 -0.61 -8.84 -19.73
C GLU A 62 0.39 -9.99 -19.80
N ARG A 63 0.92 -10.42 -18.66
CA ARG A 63 1.79 -11.60 -18.55
C ARG A 63 1.05 -12.91 -18.29
N ASN A 64 -0.28 -12.90 -18.43
CA ASN A 64 -1.17 -14.02 -18.16
C ASN A 64 -1.05 -14.54 -16.72
N VAL A 65 -0.83 -13.64 -15.77
CA VAL A 65 -0.85 -13.93 -14.34
C VAL A 65 -2.20 -13.49 -13.80
N ASP A 66 -2.99 -14.44 -13.33
CA ASP A 66 -4.28 -14.16 -12.69
C ASP A 66 -4.06 -13.33 -11.43
N SER A 67 -4.55 -12.12 -11.47
CA SER A 67 -4.37 -11.16 -10.39
C SER A 67 -5.60 -10.30 -10.17
N LEU A 68 -5.85 -9.96 -8.92
CA LEU A 68 -6.97 -9.17 -8.44
C LEU A 68 -6.45 -7.91 -7.74
N TRP A 69 -7.07 -6.78 -8.02
CA TRP A 69 -6.84 -5.58 -7.25
C TRP A 69 -7.78 -5.52 -6.04
N PHE A 70 -7.22 -5.18 -4.88
CA PHE A 70 -7.98 -5.03 -3.64
C PHE A 70 -7.60 -3.73 -2.95
N ASP A 71 -8.58 -2.93 -2.57
CA ASP A 71 -8.35 -1.69 -1.81
C ASP A 71 -8.10 -2.02 -0.34
N VAL A 72 -6.85 -1.82 0.13
CA VAL A 72 -6.42 -2.13 1.49
C VAL A 72 -7.20 -1.37 2.56
N ARG A 73 -7.72 -0.18 2.23
CA ARG A 73 -8.52 0.65 3.16
C ARG A 73 -9.79 -0.03 3.65
N LYS A 74 -10.24 -1.07 2.95
CA LYS A 74 -11.38 -1.90 3.38
C LYS A 74 -11.06 -2.73 4.62
N VAL A 75 -9.79 -3.07 4.84
CA VAL A 75 -9.36 -3.95 5.92
C VAL A 75 -8.36 -3.28 6.87
N LEU A 76 -7.52 -2.36 6.39
CA LEU A 76 -6.52 -1.69 7.21
C LEU A 76 -7.16 -0.53 7.99
N ARG A 77 -7.78 -0.87 9.11
CA ARG A 77 -8.40 0.11 10.02
C ARG A 77 -7.37 0.76 10.90
N THR A 78 -7.56 2.07 11.14
CA THR A 78 -6.61 2.89 11.89
C THR A 78 -7.34 3.91 12.78
N SER A 79 -6.57 4.54 13.66
CA SER A 79 -6.98 5.79 14.31
C SER A 79 -7.09 6.94 13.29
N ASP A 80 -7.67 8.07 13.72
CA ASP A 80 -7.77 9.31 12.93
C ASP A 80 -6.54 10.23 13.08
N ARG A 81 -5.41 9.70 13.52
CA ARG A 81 -4.16 10.43 13.62
C ARG A 81 -3.48 10.51 12.24
N PHE A 82 -4.00 11.42 11.40
CA PHE A 82 -3.52 11.59 10.04
C PHE A 82 -2.01 11.83 9.96
N GLY A 83 -1.37 11.30 8.90
CA GLY A 83 0.07 11.34 8.67
C GLY A 83 0.88 10.28 9.43
N ARG A 84 0.33 9.73 10.51
CA ARG A 84 0.92 8.66 11.32
C ARG A 84 -0.16 7.91 12.11
N ALA A 85 -1.10 7.34 11.38
CA ALA A 85 -2.22 6.63 11.98
C ALA A 85 -1.78 5.33 12.65
N GLU A 86 -2.42 5.00 13.77
CA GLU A 86 -2.15 3.78 14.53
C GLU A 86 -3.11 2.69 14.08
N PRO A 87 -2.59 1.50 13.66
CA PRO A 87 -3.44 0.40 13.23
C PRO A 87 -4.29 -0.17 14.38
N ASP A 88 -5.54 -0.48 14.07
CA ASP A 88 -6.41 -1.28 14.94
C ASP A 88 -6.24 -2.77 14.59
N ILE A 89 -5.37 -3.45 15.33
CA ILE A 89 -4.99 -4.84 15.07
C ILE A 89 -6.20 -5.78 15.09
N THR A 90 -7.13 -5.57 16.02
CA THR A 90 -8.32 -6.41 16.15
C THR A 90 -9.25 -6.25 14.95
N ALA A 91 -9.56 -5.01 14.58
CA ALA A 91 -10.40 -4.74 13.42
C ALA A 91 -9.73 -5.21 12.10
N ILE A 92 -8.40 -5.05 11.98
CA ILE A 92 -7.65 -5.53 10.81
C ILE A 92 -7.76 -7.06 10.69
N ALA A 93 -7.57 -7.81 11.78
CA ALA A 93 -7.66 -9.27 11.78
C ALA A 93 -9.06 -9.74 11.36
N GLU A 94 -10.11 -9.15 11.93
CA GLU A 94 -11.50 -9.49 11.60
C GLU A 94 -11.84 -9.17 10.13
N LEU A 95 -11.56 -7.95 9.69
CA LEU A 95 -11.89 -7.50 8.32
C LEU A 95 -11.05 -8.23 7.27
N THR A 96 -9.79 -8.51 7.54
CA THR A 96 -8.93 -9.28 6.66
C THR A 96 -9.47 -10.70 6.47
N THR A 97 -9.90 -11.36 7.55
CA THR A 97 -10.53 -12.68 7.47
C THR A 97 -11.83 -12.66 6.67
N GLN A 98 -12.64 -11.62 6.82
CA GLN A 98 -13.93 -11.51 6.15
C GLN A 98 -13.84 -11.09 4.68
N GLN A 99 -12.94 -10.19 4.34
CA GLN A 99 -12.95 -9.50 3.04
C GLN A 99 -11.75 -9.81 2.15
N LEU A 100 -10.56 -10.01 2.72
CA LEU A 100 -9.33 -10.24 1.96
C LEU A 100 -9.03 -11.75 1.80
N ALA A 101 -9.12 -12.52 2.88
CA ALA A 101 -8.79 -13.95 2.84
C ALA A 101 -9.60 -14.74 1.79
N PRO A 102 -10.90 -14.51 1.57
CA PRO A 102 -11.64 -15.20 0.50
C PRO A 102 -11.10 -14.91 -0.90
N ARG A 103 -10.53 -13.72 -1.13
CA ARG A 103 -9.98 -13.32 -2.43
C ARG A 103 -8.71 -14.07 -2.80
N LEU A 104 -7.96 -14.55 -1.81
CA LEU A 104 -6.74 -15.33 -2.05
C LEU A 104 -7.01 -16.69 -2.71
N ALA A 105 -8.23 -17.20 -2.61
CA ALA A 105 -8.64 -18.41 -3.33
C ALA A 105 -8.85 -18.17 -4.83
N GLU A 106 -9.02 -16.90 -5.23
CA GLU A 106 -9.29 -16.51 -6.62
C GLU A 106 -7.98 -16.22 -7.41
N GLY A 107 -6.82 -16.12 -6.73
CA GLY A 107 -5.55 -15.82 -7.38
C GLY A 107 -4.63 -14.94 -6.55
N ILE A 108 -3.68 -14.28 -7.22
CA ILE A 108 -2.78 -13.32 -6.59
C ILE A 108 -3.53 -12.01 -6.34
N VAL A 109 -3.54 -11.57 -5.09
CA VAL A 109 -4.15 -10.28 -4.72
C VAL A 109 -3.07 -9.20 -4.62
N ILE A 110 -3.27 -8.13 -5.36
CA ILE A 110 -2.45 -6.92 -5.31
C ILE A 110 -3.19 -5.86 -4.51
N THR A 111 -2.54 -5.32 -3.51
CA THR A 111 -3.09 -4.28 -2.64
C THR A 111 -2.05 -3.22 -2.32
N GLN A 112 -2.47 -2.11 -1.73
CA GLN A 112 -1.59 -1.00 -1.36
C GLN A 112 -0.89 -1.30 -0.03
N GLY A 113 0.29 -0.73 0.14
CA GLY A 113 0.89 -0.50 1.45
C GLY A 113 0.68 0.93 1.91
N PHE A 114 1.11 1.27 3.12
CA PHE A 114 1.21 2.63 3.66
C PHE A 114 -0.13 3.30 3.99
N ILE A 115 -1.24 2.98 3.32
CA ILE A 115 -2.54 3.62 3.48
C ILE A 115 -3.53 2.73 4.23
N GLY A 116 -4.46 3.35 4.94
CA GLY A 116 -5.58 2.71 5.64
C GLY A 116 -6.80 3.62 5.68
N SER A 117 -7.75 3.33 6.55
CA SER A 117 -8.90 4.19 6.78
C SER A 117 -9.33 4.22 8.24
N GLU A 118 -9.76 5.40 8.71
CA GLU A 118 -10.33 5.55 10.04
C GLU A 118 -11.85 5.22 10.05
N ALA A 119 -12.47 5.27 11.22
CA ALA A 119 -13.84 4.80 11.45
C ALA A 119 -14.91 5.47 10.56
N LYS A 120 -14.67 6.70 10.10
CA LYS A 120 -15.59 7.45 9.20
C LYS A 120 -15.29 7.20 7.72
N GLY A 121 -14.33 6.32 7.42
CA GLY A 121 -13.93 5.94 6.06
C GLY A 121 -12.97 6.91 5.37
N ARG A 122 -12.44 7.92 6.09
CA ARG A 122 -11.43 8.82 5.52
C ARG A 122 -10.09 8.08 5.42
N THR A 123 -9.36 8.32 4.35
CA THR A 123 -8.03 7.76 4.12
C THR A 123 -7.04 8.28 5.17
N THR A 124 -6.21 7.38 5.65
CA THR A 124 -5.11 7.65 6.59
C THR A 124 -3.82 7.08 6.07
N THR A 125 -2.68 7.59 6.57
CA THR A 125 -1.36 7.03 6.27
C THR A 125 -0.64 6.59 7.54
N LEU A 126 0.16 5.52 7.42
CA LEU A 126 0.91 4.92 8.55
C LEU A 126 2.23 5.65 8.83
N GLY A 127 2.60 6.62 8.00
CA GLY A 127 3.87 7.32 8.09
C GLY A 127 5.05 6.51 7.53
N ARG A 128 6.27 6.89 7.90
CA ARG A 128 7.49 6.30 7.36
C ARG A 128 7.58 4.79 7.63
N GLY A 129 7.92 4.00 6.61
CA GLY A 129 7.96 2.54 6.68
C GLY A 129 6.58 1.87 6.65
N GLY A 130 5.54 2.64 6.32
CA GLY A 130 4.16 2.16 6.35
C GLY A 130 3.87 0.99 5.42
N SER A 131 4.58 0.85 4.30
CA SER A 131 4.39 -0.28 3.38
C SER A 131 4.88 -1.61 3.99
N ASP A 132 6.07 -1.62 4.61
CA ASP A 132 6.60 -2.80 5.30
C ASP A 132 5.71 -3.16 6.51
N TYR A 133 5.25 -2.13 7.21
CA TYR A 133 4.33 -2.31 8.33
C TYR A 133 2.98 -2.89 7.87
N THR A 134 2.44 -2.43 6.75
CA THR A 134 1.24 -3.01 6.14
C THR A 134 1.44 -4.49 5.81
N ALA A 135 2.59 -4.84 5.21
CA ALA A 135 2.90 -6.24 4.87
C ALA A 135 2.94 -7.13 6.13
N ALA A 136 3.54 -6.65 7.21
CA ALA A 136 3.57 -7.36 8.48
C ALA A 136 2.17 -7.53 9.09
N LEU A 137 1.35 -6.47 9.12
CA LEU A 137 -0.02 -6.49 9.64
C LEU A 137 -0.92 -7.47 8.87
N LEU A 138 -0.87 -7.43 7.54
CA LEU A 138 -1.63 -8.36 6.70
C LEU A 138 -1.11 -9.78 6.82
N GLY A 139 0.22 -9.97 6.92
CA GLY A 139 0.84 -11.27 7.12
C GLY A 139 0.38 -11.94 8.42
N GLU A 140 0.32 -11.19 9.51
CA GLU A 140 -0.21 -11.65 10.80
C GLU A 140 -1.71 -11.96 10.71
N ALA A 141 -2.51 -11.03 10.17
CA ALA A 141 -3.95 -11.19 10.06
C ALA A 141 -4.36 -12.40 9.19
N LEU A 142 -3.59 -12.69 8.15
CA LEU A 142 -3.76 -13.84 7.26
C LEU A 142 -3.12 -15.12 7.80
N LYS A 143 -2.38 -15.05 8.90
CA LYS A 143 -1.56 -16.16 9.42
C LYS A 143 -0.62 -16.72 8.35
N ALA A 144 0.00 -15.83 7.60
CA ALA A 144 0.91 -16.19 6.52
C ALA A 144 2.10 -16.97 7.06
N SER A 145 2.51 -18.01 6.34
CA SER A 145 3.70 -18.80 6.70
C SER A 145 5.01 -18.02 6.51
N ARG A 146 4.98 -16.97 5.69
CA ARG A 146 6.13 -16.11 5.40
C ARG A 146 5.68 -14.75 4.90
N VAL A 147 6.45 -13.71 5.22
CA VAL A 147 6.35 -12.37 4.65
C VAL A 147 7.72 -12.00 4.10
N ASP A 148 7.78 -11.67 2.81
CA ASP A 148 9.00 -11.24 2.14
C ASP A 148 8.93 -9.74 1.87
N ILE A 149 9.92 -8.98 2.34
CA ILE A 149 10.07 -7.56 2.08
C ILE A 149 11.13 -7.37 0.98
N TRP A 150 10.69 -6.95 -0.19
CA TRP A 150 11.58 -6.67 -1.31
C TRP A 150 11.99 -5.20 -1.30
N THR A 151 13.29 -4.94 -1.31
CA THR A 151 13.87 -3.61 -1.18
C THR A 151 15.13 -3.48 -2.02
N ASP A 152 15.61 -2.25 -2.20
CA ASP A 152 16.83 -1.91 -2.94
C ASP A 152 18.12 -2.09 -2.13
N VAL A 153 18.01 -2.57 -0.87
CA VAL A 153 19.16 -2.88 -0.01
C VAL A 153 19.21 -4.39 0.29
N PRO A 154 20.42 -4.96 0.51
CA PRO A 154 20.57 -6.43 0.66
C PRO A 154 20.07 -7.00 2.01
N GLY A 155 19.40 -6.22 2.82
CA GLY A 155 18.82 -6.67 4.09
C GLY A 155 19.08 -5.72 5.26
N ILE A 156 18.93 -6.23 6.47
CA ILE A 156 19.17 -5.50 7.71
C ILE A 156 20.67 -5.54 8.05
N TYR A 157 21.21 -4.40 8.49
CA TYR A 157 22.62 -4.26 8.90
C TYR A 157 22.72 -3.81 10.35
N THR A 158 23.87 -4.07 10.96
CA THR A 158 24.17 -3.59 12.33
C THR A 158 24.17 -2.08 12.44
N THR A 159 24.47 -1.38 11.36
CA THR A 159 24.36 0.08 11.17
C THR A 159 24.42 0.38 9.67
N ASP A 160 24.28 1.64 9.27
CA ASP A 160 24.36 2.05 7.86
C ASP A 160 25.78 1.80 7.30
N PRO A 161 25.94 0.88 6.31
CA PRO A 161 27.24 0.55 5.73
C PRO A 161 27.87 1.71 4.94
N ARG A 162 27.08 2.72 4.54
CA ARG A 162 27.58 3.93 3.86
C ARG A 162 28.29 4.85 4.82
N VAL A 163 27.95 4.80 6.12
CA VAL A 163 28.56 5.58 7.19
C VAL A 163 29.65 4.80 7.90
N VAL A 164 29.43 3.53 8.15
CA VAL A 164 30.37 2.64 8.85
C VAL A 164 30.73 1.46 7.96
N PRO A 165 31.88 1.47 7.27
CA PRO A 165 32.28 0.37 6.36
C PRO A 165 32.39 -1.02 7.02
N ALA A 166 32.55 -1.06 8.35
CA ALA A 166 32.60 -2.29 9.13
C ALA A 166 31.19 -2.87 9.47
N ALA A 167 30.12 -2.24 9.02
CA ALA A 167 28.76 -2.72 9.22
C ALA A 167 28.57 -4.13 8.64
N LYS A 168 27.90 -5.01 9.38
CA LYS A 168 27.65 -6.39 8.98
C LYS A 168 26.16 -6.59 8.71
N ARG A 169 25.86 -7.33 7.64
CA ARG A 169 24.48 -7.79 7.39
C ARG A 169 24.09 -8.79 8.48
N ILE A 170 22.85 -8.68 8.93
CA ILE A 170 22.25 -9.58 9.89
C ILE A 170 21.44 -10.61 9.11
N ASP A 171 21.85 -11.87 9.14
CA ASP A 171 21.19 -12.92 8.39
C ASP A 171 19.96 -13.48 9.11
N VAL A 172 19.99 -13.49 10.44
CA VAL A 172 18.87 -13.92 11.31
C VAL A 172 18.78 -12.99 12.50
N ILE A 173 17.59 -12.50 12.80
CA ILE A 173 17.28 -11.71 14.00
C ILE A 173 16.02 -12.27 14.64
N ALA A 174 16.04 -12.46 15.95
CA ALA A 174 14.88 -12.86 16.72
C ALA A 174 14.39 -11.69 17.57
N PHE A 175 13.10 -11.69 17.88
CA PHE A 175 12.52 -10.84 18.91
C PHE A 175 12.65 -11.57 20.26
N GLU A 176 13.55 -11.11 21.10
CA GLU A 176 13.68 -11.52 22.51
C GLU A 176 13.79 -10.28 23.39
#